data_178042981f7d8d8dd4386ce2410f3a26
#
_entry.id   178042981f7d8d8dd4386ce2410f3a26
#
_cell.length_a   1.000
_cell.length_b   1.000
_cell.length_c   1.000
_cell.angle_alpha   90.00
_cell.angle_beta   90.00
_cell.angle_gamma   90.00
#
_symmetry.space_group_name_H-M   'P 1'
#
loop_
_entity.id
_entity.type
_entity.pdbx_description
1 polymer ?
#
loop_
_entity_poly.entity_id
_entity_poly.type
_entity_poly.pdbx_seq_one_letter_code
_entity_poly.pdbx_strand_id
1 'polypeptide(L)'
;MKKNLHINIDQIRKDFPILKRKVNGQNLIYFDNAATSQTPQIVIDSIVDYYSKYNSNIHRGVHFLSQEATDAYENSRVKFQKHFNADNSYEIIFTSGTTHSINLVANGFKKILKKNDEIIISQLEHHSN
;
A
#
# COMPACT_ATOMS: atom_id res chain seq x y z
N MET A 1 0.00 -23.44 22.61
CA MET A 1 -1.13 -22.63 23.11
C MET A 1 -1.41 -21.50 22.09
N LYS A 2 -2.54 -21.54 21.38
CA LYS A 2 -2.96 -20.41 20.53
C LYS A 2 -3.37 -19.26 21.45
N LYS A 3 -2.61 -18.16 21.47
CA LYS A 3 -3.05 -16.91 22.08
C LYS A 3 -4.32 -16.48 21.33
N ASN A 4 -5.47 -16.53 21.98
CA ASN A 4 -6.66 -15.85 21.49
C ASN A 4 -6.33 -14.35 21.47
N LEU A 5 -5.98 -13.81 20.32
CA LEU A 5 -5.86 -12.38 20.10
C LEU A 5 -7.28 -11.80 20.20
N HIS A 6 -7.62 -11.25 21.36
CA HIS A 6 -8.87 -10.53 21.54
C HIS A 6 -8.74 -9.19 20.80
N ILE A 7 -9.28 -9.13 19.60
CA ILE A 7 -9.28 -7.90 18.77
C ILE A 7 -10.25 -6.91 19.43
N ASN A 8 -9.73 -5.80 19.93
CA ASN A 8 -10.56 -4.70 20.46
C ASN A 8 -10.94 -3.76 19.31
N ILE A 9 -12.13 -3.99 18.75
CA ILE A 9 -12.68 -3.23 17.61
C ILE A 9 -12.85 -1.74 17.96
N ASP A 10 -13.28 -1.41 19.18
CA ASP A 10 -13.46 -0.02 19.59
C ASP A 10 -12.13 0.73 19.67
N GLN A 11 -11.07 0.05 20.05
CA GLN A 11 -9.72 0.65 20.01
C GLN A 11 -9.25 0.89 18.56
N ILE A 12 -9.39 -0.11 17.69
CA ILE A 12 -9.02 0.01 16.27
C ILE A 12 -9.81 1.14 15.59
N ARG A 13 -11.11 1.25 15.86
CA ARG A 13 -11.95 2.33 15.29
C ARG A 13 -11.46 3.74 15.65
N LYS A 14 -10.81 3.92 16.79
CA LYS A 14 -10.25 5.22 17.21
C LYS A 14 -9.09 5.68 16.31
N ASP A 15 -8.40 4.75 15.69
CA ASP A 15 -7.29 5.05 14.78
C ASP A 15 -7.76 5.68 13.47
N PHE A 16 -9.05 5.56 13.14
CA PHE A 16 -9.65 6.08 11.90
C PHE A 16 -10.50 7.32 12.18
N PRO A 17 -9.98 8.53 11.94
CA PRO A 17 -10.65 9.78 12.31
C PRO A 17 -12.00 9.97 11.60
N ILE A 18 -12.15 9.49 10.37
CA ILE A 18 -13.39 9.60 9.61
C ILE A 18 -14.57 8.88 10.29
N LEU A 19 -14.31 7.83 11.07
CA LEU A 19 -15.36 7.07 11.76
C LEU A 19 -16.00 7.83 12.93
N LYS A 20 -15.42 8.99 13.32
CA LYS A 20 -16.02 9.92 14.29
C LYS A 20 -17.12 10.79 13.66
N ARG A 21 -17.20 10.81 12.31
CA ARG A 21 -18.19 11.60 11.58
C ARG A 21 -19.60 11.06 11.83
N LYS A 22 -20.55 11.98 11.91
CA LYS A 22 -21.99 11.67 11.93
C LYS A 22 -22.63 12.02 10.59
N VAL A 23 -23.55 11.17 10.18
CA VAL A 23 -24.38 11.36 8.98
C VAL A 23 -25.83 11.29 9.43
N ASN A 24 -26.60 12.37 9.20
CA ASN A 24 -27.98 12.51 9.66
C ASN A 24 -28.15 12.22 11.18
N GLY A 25 -27.19 12.68 11.99
CA GLY A 25 -27.19 12.48 13.44
C GLY A 25 -26.74 11.09 13.92
N GLN A 26 -26.55 10.13 13.03
CA GLN A 26 -26.12 8.76 13.32
C GLN A 26 -24.61 8.60 13.08
N ASN A 27 -23.99 7.61 13.75
CA ASN A 27 -22.60 7.28 13.52
C ASN A 27 -22.41 6.78 12.08
N LEU A 28 -21.28 7.16 11.46
CA LEU A 28 -20.94 6.70 10.12
C LEU A 28 -20.83 5.15 10.09
N ILE A 29 -21.56 4.54 9.16
CA ILE A 29 -21.42 3.14 8.75
C ILE A 29 -20.85 3.15 7.34
N TYR A 30 -19.73 2.41 7.14
CA TYR A 30 -19.04 2.37 5.86
C TYR A 30 -18.70 0.91 5.52
N PHE A 31 -19.19 0.41 4.39
CA PHE A 31 -19.03 -0.97 3.93
C PHE A 31 -18.38 -1.10 2.55
N ASP A 32 -17.87 -0.01 2.00
CA ASP A 32 -17.27 -0.01 0.67
C ASP A 32 -15.72 -0.08 0.70
N ASN A 33 -15.19 -0.85 1.66
CA ASN A 33 -13.72 -1.00 1.81
C ASN A 33 -13.06 -1.77 0.65
N ALA A 34 -13.83 -2.51 -0.14
CA ALA A 34 -13.31 -3.17 -1.33
C ALA A 34 -12.89 -2.16 -2.40
N ALA A 35 -13.63 -1.07 -2.54
CA ALA A 35 -13.29 0.02 -3.45
C ALA A 35 -12.29 1.00 -2.83
N THR A 36 -12.50 1.41 -1.57
CA THR A 36 -11.65 2.39 -0.90
C THR A 36 -11.57 2.09 0.59
N SER A 37 -10.40 1.75 1.09
CA SER A 37 -10.15 1.62 2.54
C SER A 37 -10.01 2.98 3.19
N GLN A 38 -10.54 3.13 4.39
CA GLN A 38 -10.36 4.35 5.17
C GLN A 38 -8.92 4.46 5.67
N THR A 39 -8.44 5.69 5.83
CA THR A 39 -7.04 5.98 6.19
C THR A 39 -6.91 6.19 7.69
N PRO A 40 -6.04 5.42 8.38
CA PRO A 40 -5.77 5.63 9.80
C PRO A 40 -4.95 6.90 10.04
N GLN A 41 -5.09 7.48 11.23
CA GLN A 41 -4.45 8.75 11.59
C GLN A 41 -2.93 8.72 11.39
N ILE A 42 -2.27 7.63 11.75
CA ILE A 42 -0.82 7.49 11.57
C ILE A 42 -0.36 7.66 10.12
N VAL A 43 -1.17 7.24 9.15
CA VAL A 43 -0.85 7.43 7.72
C VAL A 43 -1.08 8.88 7.31
N ILE A 44 -2.15 9.51 7.80
CA ILE A 44 -2.43 10.94 7.57
C ILE A 44 -1.26 11.78 8.11
N ASP A 45 -0.85 11.53 9.35
CA ASP A 45 0.26 12.23 9.99
C ASP A 45 1.58 12.04 9.23
N SER A 46 1.84 10.83 8.74
CA SER A 46 3.04 10.54 7.94
C SER A 46 3.06 11.32 6.62
N ILE A 47 1.91 11.51 5.97
CA ILE A 47 1.80 12.33 4.76
C ILE A 47 2.05 13.81 5.07
N VAL A 48 1.47 14.31 6.16
CA VAL A 48 1.67 15.69 6.64
C VAL A 48 3.14 15.91 6.98
N ASP A 49 3.77 14.99 7.69
CA ASP A 49 5.18 15.05 8.05
C ASP A 49 6.09 15.07 6.82
N TYR A 50 5.82 14.21 5.85
CA TYR A 50 6.57 14.20 4.60
C TYR A 50 6.54 15.57 3.91
N TYR A 51 5.36 16.10 3.62
CA TYR A 51 5.22 17.37 2.92
C TYR A 51 5.71 18.58 3.70
N SER A 52 5.62 18.55 5.03
CA SER A 52 6.02 19.69 5.88
C SER A 52 7.48 19.68 6.28
N LYS A 53 8.17 18.53 6.27
CA LYS A 53 9.51 18.40 6.87
C LYS A 53 10.60 18.02 5.87
N TYR A 54 10.35 17.08 4.94
CA TYR A 54 11.43 16.50 4.11
C TYR A 54 11.00 16.14 2.68
N ASN A 55 9.95 16.79 2.16
CA ASN A 55 9.54 16.58 0.77
C ASN A 55 10.66 16.94 -0.21
N SER A 56 11.19 15.93 -0.88
CA SER A 56 12.26 16.07 -1.86
C SER A 56 12.25 14.92 -2.85
N ASN A 57 12.97 15.08 -3.98
CA ASN A 57 13.23 13.99 -4.89
C ASN A 57 14.17 12.95 -4.24
N ILE A 58 13.87 11.68 -4.47
CA ILE A 58 14.66 10.55 -3.98
C ILE A 58 15.74 10.15 -5.00
N HIS A 59 16.84 9.53 -4.52
CA HIS A 59 17.94 8.92 -5.28
C HIS A 59 18.81 9.84 -6.15
N ARG A 60 18.47 11.11 -6.32
CA ARG A 60 19.18 12.00 -7.25
C ARG A 60 19.75 13.27 -6.64
N GLY A 61 19.32 13.64 -5.46
CA GLY A 61 19.79 14.83 -4.77
C GLY A 61 20.97 14.51 -3.87
N VAL A 62 21.94 15.43 -3.80
CA VAL A 62 23.11 15.34 -2.89
C VAL A 62 22.94 16.18 -1.64
N HIS A 63 21.77 16.77 -1.41
CA HIS A 63 21.46 17.61 -0.27
C HIS A 63 20.69 16.85 0.81
N PHE A 64 20.67 17.39 2.03
CA PHE A 64 20.13 16.78 3.23
C PHE A 64 18.70 16.23 3.05
N LEU A 65 17.76 17.05 2.54
CA LEU A 65 16.36 16.61 2.39
C LEU A 65 16.21 15.43 1.42
N SER A 66 17.02 15.39 0.35
CA SER A 66 17.00 14.27 -0.60
C SER A 66 17.50 12.98 0.03
N GLN A 67 18.52 13.07 0.90
CA GLN A 67 19.01 11.91 1.65
C GLN A 67 17.94 11.40 2.61
N GLU A 68 17.34 12.28 3.39
CA GLU A 68 16.29 11.94 4.36
C GLU A 68 15.08 11.29 3.68
N ALA A 69 14.60 11.86 2.56
CA ALA A 69 13.50 11.29 1.77
C ALA A 69 13.88 9.93 1.18
N THR A 70 15.11 9.76 0.69
CA THR A 70 15.62 8.49 0.16
C THR A 70 15.66 7.42 1.25
N ASP A 71 16.19 7.75 2.40
CA ASP A 71 16.28 6.81 3.53
C ASP A 71 14.89 6.37 4.00
N ALA A 72 13.93 7.30 4.09
CA ALA A 72 12.54 6.97 4.44
C ALA A 72 11.89 6.03 3.40
N TYR A 73 12.12 6.29 2.12
CA TYR A 73 11.61 5.46 1.02
C TYR A 73 12.21 4.05 1.05
N GLU A 74 13.54 3.91 1.15
CA GLU A 74 14.20 2.62 1.18
C GLU A 74 13.92 1.84 2.48
N ASN A 75 13.80 2.51 3.61
CA ASN A 75 13.35 1.88 4.86
C ASN A 75 11.93 1.30 4.73
N SER A 76 11.04 1.97 3.98
CA SER A 76 9.71 1.44 3.68
C SER A 76 9.81 0.17 2.84
N ARG A 77 10.67 0.16 1.81
CA ARG A 77 10.93 -1.01 0.96
C ARG A 77 11.41 -2.20 1.78
N VAL A 78 12.37 -1.99 2.69
CA VAL A 78 12.88 -3.05 3.59
C VAL A 78 11.79 -3.57 4.53
N LYS A 79 10.88 -2.71 5.02
CA LYS A 79 9.74 -3.16 5.83
C LYS A 79 8.81 -4.08 5.05
N PHE A 80 8.49 -3.74 3.80
CA PHE A 80 7.69 -4.60 2.92
C PHE A 80 8.42 -5.89 2.56
N GLN A 81 9.71 -5.84 2.27
CA GLN A 81 10.53 -7.05 2.07
C GLN A 81 10.37 -8.04 3.22
N LYS A 82 10.53 -7.57 4.46
CA LYS A 82 10.38 -8.40 5.65
C LYS A 82 8.94 -8.91 5.84
N HIS A 83 7.95 -8.06 5.57
CA HIS A 83 6.54 -8.42 5.71
C HIS A 83 6.12 -9.54 4.75
N PHE A 84 6.59 -9.49 3.51
CA PHE A 84 6.32 -10.49 2.48
C PHE A 84 7.32 -11.65 2.48
N ASN A 85 8.32 -11.65 3.35
CA ASN A 85 9.38 -12.64 3.42
C ASN A 85 10.11 -12.78 2.07
N ALA A 86 10.33 -11.67 1.37
CA ALA A 86 11.15 -11.64 0.17
C ALA A 86 12.64 -11.72 0.50
N ASP A 87 13.43 -12.34 -0.35
CA ASP A 87 14.87 -12.53 -0.10
C ASP A 87 15.62 -11.19 -0.16
N ASN A 88 15.20 -10.30 -1.08
CA ASN A 88 15.89 -9.03 -1.32
C ASN A 88 14.92 -7.85 -1.42
N SER A 89 15.36 -6.67 -1.00
CA SER A 89 14.54 -5.44 -1.06
C SER A 89 14.22 -5.01 -2.50
N TYR A 90 15.05 -5.32 -3.48
CA TYR A 90 14.80 -5.01 -4.89
C TYR A 90 13.65 -5.82 -5.51
N GLU A 91 13.19 -6.88 -4.86
CA GLU A 91 11.99 -7.63 -5.27
C GLU A 91 10.69 -6.85 -4.95
N ILE A 92 10.78 -5.83 -4.11
CA ILE A 92 9.65 -4.97 -3.78
C ILE A 92 9.61 -3.78 -4.74
N ILE A 93 8.58 -3.73 -5.57
CA ILE A 93 8.38 -2.67 -6.55
C ILE A 93 7.12 -1.88 -6.18
N PHE A 94 7.27 -0.60 -5.89
CA PHE A 94 6.14 0.29 -5.65
C PHE A 94 5.54 0.76 -6.97
N THR A 95 4.23 0.68 -7.08
CA THR A 95 3.47 1.10 -8.27
C THR A 95 2.35 2.06 -7.88
N SER A 96 1.72 2.70 -8.86
CA SER A 96 0.60 3.62 -8.64
C SER A 96 -0.75 2.92 -8.40
N GLY A 97 -0.79 1.58 -8.32
CA GLY A 97 -2.00 0.80 -8.04
C GLY A 97 -2.02 -0.55 -8.74
N THR A 98 -3.04 -1.35 -8.46
CA THR A 98 -3.17 -2.72 -8.93
C THR A 98 -3.13 -2.84 -10.45
N THR A 99 -3.86 -2.00 -11.18
CA THR A 99 -3.85 -1.99 -12.66
C THR A 99 -2.44 -1.77 -13.21
N HIS A 100 -1.66 -0.85 -12.63
CA HIS A 100 -0.26 -0.64 -13.02
C HIS A 100 0.58 -1.91 -12.72
N SER A 101 0.41 -2.52 -11.55
CA SER A 101 1.14 -3.73 -11.18
C SER A 101 0.88 -4.89 -12.13
N ILE A 102 -0.39 -5.16 -12.46
CA ILE A 102 -0.78 -6.23 -13.38
C ILE A 102 -0.20 -5.99 -14.77
N ASN A 103 -0.31 -4.76 -15.29
CA ASN A 103 0.25 -4.41 -16.60
C ASN A 103 1.78 -4.49 -16.62
N LEU A 104 2.45 -4.14 -15.52
CA LEU A 104 3.91 -4.29 -15.41
C LEU A 104 4.31 -5.76 -15.51
N VAL A 105 3.64 -6.64 -14.77
CA VAL A 105 3.86 -8.09 -14.82
C VAL A 105 3.55 -8.64 -16.20
N ALA A 106 2.41 -8.32 -16.80
CA ALA A 106 2.02 -8.77 -18.11
C ALA A 106 3.06 -8.36 -19.20
N ASN A 107 3.55 -7.14 -19.13
CA ASN A 107 4.60 -6.68 -20.06
C ASN A 107 5.96 -7.39 -19.85
N GLY A 108 6.29 -7.72 -18.60
CA GLY A 108 7.48 -8.53 -18.30
C GLY A 108 7.38 -9.93 -18.89
N PHE A 109 6.23 -10.58 -18.69
CA PHE A 109 5.98 -11.94 -19.18
C PHE A 109 5.96 -12.05 -20.71
N LYS A 110 5.63 -11.00 -21.47
CA LYS A 110 5.70 -11.01 -22.95
C LYS A 110 7.04 -11.50 -23.52
N LYS A 111 8.13 -11.31 -22.77
CA LYS A 111 9.48 -11.75 -23.18
C LYS A 111 9.80 -13.19 -22.81
N ILE A 112 9.00 -13.80 -21.93
CA ILE A 112 9.21 -15.13 -21.37
C ILE A 112 8.27 -16.14 -22.01
N LEU A 113 7.02 -15.73 -22.28
CA LEU A 113 5.98 -16.56 -22.87
C LEU A 113 6.35 -17.01 -24.28
N LYS A 114 6.13 -18.29 -24.54
CA LYS A 114 6.37 -18.95 -25.82
C LYS A 114 5.05 -19.27 -26.52
N LYS A 115 5.13 -19.63 -27.79
CA LYS A 115 3.98 -20.14 -28.53
C LYS A 115 3.47 -21.41 -27.84
N ASN A 116 2.18 -21.46 -27.56
CA ASN A 116 1.44 -22.51 -26.82
C ASN A 116 1.52 -22.44 -25.30
N ASP A 117 2.14 -21.44 -24.68
CA ASP A 117 1.93 -21.19 -23.27
C ASP A 117 0.49 -20.66 -23.04
N GLU A 118 -0.12 -21.05 -21.95
CA GLU A 118 -1.50 -20.69 -21.61
C GLU A 118 -1.55 -19.84 -20.35
N ILE A 119 -2.47 -18.88 -20.32
CA ILE A 119 -2.77 -18.05 -19.14
C ILE A 119 -4.22 -18.35 -18.72
N ILE A 120 -4.38 -18.81 -17.50
CA ILE A 120 -5.72 -19.09 -16.94
C ILE A 120 -6.20 -17.89 -16.15
N ILE A 121 -7.39 -17.39 -16.51
CA ILE A 121 -8.10 -16.33 -15.77
C ILE A 121 -9.52 -16.78 -15.46
N SER A 122 -10.11 -16.27 -14.37
CA SER A 122 -11.52 -16.54 -14.08
C SER A 122 -12.43 -15.49 -14.75
N GLN A 123 -13.73 -15.81 -14.89
CA GLN A 123 -14.73 -14.86 -15.39
C GLN A 123 -15.07 -13.75 -14.38
N LEU A 124 -14.75 -13.95 -13.11
CA LEU A 124 -15.11 -13.06 -12.00
C LEU A 124 -13.98 -12.08 -11.65
N GLU A 125 -12.94 -12.01 -12.48
CA GLU A 125 -11.83 -11.10 -12.27
C GLU A 125 -12.23 -9.63 -12.44
N HIS A 126 -11.49 -8.77 -11.77
CA HIS A 126 -11.62 -7.33 -11.99
C HIS A 126 -11.14 -6.96 -13.41
N HIS A 127 -11.75 -5.96 -14.04
CA HIS A 127 -11.42 -5.51 -15.41
C HIS A 127 -9.98 -5.06 -15.63
N SER A 128 -9.17 -4.96 -14.59
CA SER A 128 -7.74 -4.68 -14.70
C SER A 128 -6.87 -5.92 -14.99
N ASN A 129 -7.46 -7.12 -14.98
CA ASN A 129 -6.76 -8.38 -15.25
C ASN A 129 -6.76 -8.73 -16.73
#